data_51def50451c78409aa44f683a30071ec
#
_entry.id   51def50451c78409aa44f683a30071ec
#
_cell.length_a   1.000
_cell.length_b   1.000
_cell.length_c   1.000
_cell.angle_alpha   90.00
_cell.angle_beta   90.00
_cell.angle_gamma   90.00
#
_symmetry.space_group_name_H-M   'P 1'
#
loop_
_entity.id
_entity.type
_entity.pdbx_description
1 polymer ?
#
loop_
_entity_poly.entity_id
_entity_poly.type
_entity_poly.pdbx_seq_one_letter_code
_entity_poly.pdbx_strand_id
1 'polypeptide(L)'
;NARFRCFRPIRVAEILYHSRTVDDVALEHPESYRVESGRWRDDISLRLTGKASSSSKSYQKDFSDLMNPESLSALDSLNTAEHGLVESYIYHRLKHDKWGSLIAARDYINESAVGDFSFERYMELTTEVGGLQDDALLEIAVYALFNSIAEAVEAKAKLEIESPDEGILTDFSEFITTFMGLEEGETTFETIVDIHRAGQATYAADKGVDIGTNFGTMVQVKYVSLTRETLNDIEENSYVDRILVVCRDAEKDVIESVSKQLGVERVKAIVTIADLETWYRTALQAYPDRLGEPLLRHLRSEFNEEYRSGDTKVPPVDNLIAERNYDAIKLTGIWEIEAADDPA
;
A
#
# COMPACT_ATOMS: atom_id res chain seq x y z
N ASN A 1 -6.75 -1.77 -5.42
CA ASN A 1 -5.61 -2.48 -6.01
C ASN A 1 -4.88 -1.68 -7.09
N ALA A 2 -4.65 -0.40 -6.82
CA ALA A 2 -3.83 0.48 -7.65
C ALA A 2 -2.33 0.42 -7.27
N ARG A 3 -1.93 -0.53 -6.42
CA ARG A 3 -0.60 -0.58 -5.78
C ARG A 3 0.58 -0.65 -6.73
N PHE A 4 0.36 -1.13 -7.96
CA PHE A 4 1.39 -1.08 -8.98
C PHE A 4 0.80 -0.69 -10.34
N ARG A 5 0.61 0.60 -10.57
CA ARG A 5 0.32 1.11 -11.93
C ARG A 5 1.43 0.76 -12.94
N CYS A 6 2.56 0.20 -12.49
CA CYS A 6 3.61 -0.32 -13.35
C CYS A 6 3.25 -1.61 -14.09
N PHE A 7 2.24 -2.36 -13.70
CA PHE A 7 1.87 -3.60 -14.38
C PHE A 7 1.49 -3.41 -15.84
N ARG A 8 0.88 -2.28 -16.19
CA ARG A 8 0.55 -1.98 -17.58
C ARG A 8 1.78 -1.65 -18.43
N PRO A 9 2.66 -0.72 -18.00
CA PRO A 9 3.93 -0.49 -18.68
C PRO A 9 4.78 -1.75 -18.79
N ILE A 10 4.91 -2.55 -17.73
CA ILE A 10 5.62 -3.84 -17.76
C ILE A 10 5.02 -4.75 -18.83
N ARG A 11 3.70 -4.86 -18.91
CA ARG A 11 3.05 -5.71 -19.91
C ARG A 11 3.36 -5.26 -21.33
N VAL A 12 3.37 -3.95 -21.59
CA VAL A 12 3.77 -3.39 -22.88
C VAL A 12 5.23 -3.72 -23.17
N ALA A 13 6.13 -3.48 -22.22
CA ALA A 13 7.55 -3.79 -22.37
C ALA A 13 7.78 -5.28 -22.69
N GLU A 14 7.07 -6.18 -21.99
CA GLU A 14 7.20 -7.61 -22.22
C GLU A 14 6.65 -8.06 -23.57
N ILE A 15 5.55 -7.47 -24.04
CA ILE A 15 5.05 -7.75 -25.41
C ILE A 15 6.11 -7.33 -26.44
N LEU A 16 6.68 -6.14 -26.31
CA LEU A 16 7.71 -5.64 -27.23
C LEU A 16 9.00 -6.46 -27.15
N TYR A 17 9.40 -6.85 -25.96
CA TYR A 17 10.56 -7.72 -25.77
C TYR A 17 10.39 -9.07 -26.45
N HIS A 18 9.26 -9.72 -26.26
CA HIS A 18 8.96 -11.00 -26.88
C HIS A 18 8.76 -10.88 -28.39
N SER A 19 8.13 -9.80 -28.88
CA SER A 19 8.02 -9.51 -30.31
C SER A 19 9.39 -9.41 -30.97
N ARG A 20 10.33 -8.74 -30.31
CA ARG A 20 11.69 -8.54 -30.86
C ARG A 20 12.60 -9.75 -30.73
N THR A 21 12.40 -10.60 -29.70
CA THR A 21 13.34 -11.70 -29.35
C THR A 21 12.82 -13.09 -29.69
N VAL A 22 11.52 -13.25 -29.84
CA VAL A 22 10.84 -14.53 -30.07
C VAL A 22 9.82 -14.35 -31.19
N ASP A 23 9.94 -15.08 -32.28
CA ASP A 23 9.14 -14.92 -33.51
C ASP A 23 7.64 -15.27 -33.40
N ASP A 24 7.13 -15.54 -32.20
CA ASP A 24 5.75 -16.06 -31.99
C ASP A 24 4.71 -14.97 -31.68
N VAL A 25 5.06 -13.67 -31.69
CA VAL A 25 4.15 -12.59 -31.34
C VAL A 25 3.71 -11.83 -32.59
N ALA A 26 2.45 -12.03 -33.03
CA ALA A 26 1.84 -11.27 -34.11
C ALA A 26 1.02 -10.11 -33.52
N LEU A 27 1.59 -8.90 -33.51
CA LEU A 27 1.00 -7.72 -32.83
C LEU A 27 -0.33 -7.28 -33.43
N GLU A 28 -0.58 -7.61 -34.73
CA GLU A 28 -1.85 -7.36 -35.43
C GLU A 28 -2.99 -8.25 -34.90
N HIS A 29 -2.64 -9.34 -34.21
CA HIS A 29 -3.56 -10.34 -33.69
C HIS A 29 -3.46 -10.43 -32.15
N PRO A 30 -4.24 -9.62 -31.39
CA PRO A 30 -4.18 -9.59 -29.93
C PRO A 30 -4.33 -10.95 -29.25
N GLU A 31 -5.03 -11.89 -29.86
CA GLU A 31 -5.18 -13.27 -29.38
C GLU A 31 -3.87 -14.02 -29.31
N SER A 32 -2.86 -13.66 -30.13
CA SER A 32 -1.55 -14.33 -30.14
C SER A 32 -0.73 -14.08 -28.88
N TYR A 33 -0.93 -12.94 -28.21
CA TYR A 33 -0.16 -12.55 -27.01
C TYR A 33 -1.02 -12.21 -25.79
N ARG A 34 -2.34 -12.16 -25.90
CA ARG A 34 -3.24 -11.69 -24.85
C ARG A 34 -3.09 -12.45 -23.53
N VAL A 35 -2.98 -13.78 -23.59
CA VAL A 35 -2.85 -14.63 -22.40
C VAL A 35 -1.41 -14.62 -21.92
N GLU A 36 -0.47 -14.84 -22.81
CA GLU A 36 0.95 -14.99 -22.48
C GLU A 36 1.54 -13.68 -21.94
N SER A 37 1.16 -12.53 -22.50
CA SER A 37 1.61 -11.23 -21.98
C SER A 37 1.17 -10.96 -20.53
N GLY A 38 0.08 -11.58 -20.09
CA GLY A 38 -0.31 -11.58 -18.69
C GLY A 38 0.67 -12.38 -17.82
N ARG A 39 1.12 -13.53 -18.30
CA ARG A 39 2.11 -14.37 -17.60
C ARG A 39 3.47 -13.69 -17.56
N TRP A 40 3.95 -13.19 -18.70
CA TRP A 40 5.24 -12.45 -18.76
C TRP A 40 5.27 -11.28 -17.79
N ARG A 41 4.19 -10.48 -17.78
CA ARG A 41 4.02 -9.40 -16.81
C ARG A 41 4.10 -9.91 -15.37
N ASP A 42 3.42 -11.02 -15.06
CA ASP A 42 3.36 -11.56 -13.71
C ASP A 42 4.71 -12.10 -13.26
N ASP A 43 5.44 -12.76 -14.17
CA ASP A 43 6.79 -13.27 -13.92
C ASP A 43 7.76 -12.12 -13.61
N ILE A 44 7.74 -11.06 -14.43
CA ILE A 44 8.56 -9.88 -14.18
C ILE A 44 8.11 -9.15 -12.91
N SER A 45 6.81 -9.02 -12.68
CA SER A 45 6.28 -8.38 -11.47
C SER A 45 6.69 -9.13 -10.21
N LEU A 46 6.60 -10.46 -10.22
CA LEU A 46 7.07 -11.32 -9.13
C LEU A 46 8.56 -11.12 -8.89
N ARG A 47 9.35 -11.07 -9.94
CA ARG A 47 10.79 -10.87 -9.87
C ARG A 47 11.16 -9.48 -9.30
N LEU A 48 10.45 -8.42 -9.74
CA LEU A 48 10.73 -7.04 -9.32
C LEU A 48 10.18 -6.70 -7.94
N THR A 49 9.07 -7.31 -7.53
CA THR A 49 8.32 -6.90 -6.33
C THR A 49 8.05 -8.01 -5.34
N GLY A 50 8.49 -9.24 -5.64
CA GLY A 50 8.16 -10.43 -4.85
C GLY A 50 6.69 -10.87 -4.96
N LYS A 51 5.89 -10.23 -5.82
CA LYS A 51 4.44 -10.47 -5.93
C LYS A 51 3.99 -10.45 -7.39
N ALA A 52 3.13 -11.41 -7.75
CA ALA A 52 2.44 -11.36 -9.03
C ALA A 52 1.31 -10.32 -9.00
N SER A 53 0.95 -9.78 -10.16
CA SER A 53 -0.19 -8.87 -10.25
C SER A 53 -1.48 -9.60 -9.87
N SER A 54 -2.44 -8.90 -9.25
CA SER A 54 -3.73 -9.51 -8.94
C SER A 54 -4.47 -9.88 -10.21
N SER A 55 -4.98 -11.12 -10.27
CA SER A 55 -5.70 -11.71 -11.42
C SER A 55 -7.14 -11.20 -11.58
N SER A 56 -7.49 -9.97 -11.17
CA SER A 56 -8.85 -9.49 -11.29
C SER A 56 -9.27 -9.40 -12.77
N LYS A 57 -10.41 -9.98 -13.10
CA LYS A 57 -10.97 -10.00 -14.47
C LYS A 57 -11.14 -8.60 -15.10
N SER A 58 -11.31 -7.57 -14.30
CA SER A 58 -11.37 -6.18 -14.76
C SER A 58 -10.04 -5.70 -15.34
N TYR A 59 -8.91 -6.13 -14.77
CA TYR A 59 -7.57 -5.79 -15.26
C TYR A 59 -7.24 -6.42 -16.64
N GLN A 60 -7.84 -7.55 -16.95
CA GLN A 60 -7.63 -8.23 -18.24
C GLN A 60 -8.44 -7.60 -19.38
N LYS A 61 -9.60 -7.00 -19.06
CA LYS A 61 -10.43 -6.31 -20.07
C LYS A 61 -9.84 -4.99 -20.54
N ASP A 62 -9.18 -4.26 -19.63
CA ASP A 62 -8.70 -2.90 -19.88
C ASP A 62 -7.47 -2.80 -20.79
N PHE A 63 -6.79 -3.89 -21.11
CA PHE A 63 -5.55 -3.81 -21.90
C PHE A 63 -5.82 -3.50 -23.36
N SER A 64 -6.86 -4.08 -23.95
CA SER A 64 -7.24 -3.82 -25.34
C SER A 64 -7.78 -2.39 -25.56
N ASP A 65 -8.32 -1.78 -24.48
CA ASP A 65 -8.85 -0.41 -24.55
C ASP A 65 -7.75 0.66 -24.39
N LEU A 66 -6.57 0.27 -23.84
CA LEU A 66 -5.47 1.18 -23.55
C LEU A 66 -4.35 1.20 -24.59
N MET A 67 -4.17 0.11 -25.30
CA MET A 67 -3.14 -0.03 -26.33
C MET A 67 -3.73 -0.83 -27.50
N ASN A 68 -4.18 -0.11 -28.52
CA ASN A 68 -4.66 -0.76 -29.73
C ASN A 68 -3.50 -1.37 -30.53
N PRO A 69 -3.76 -2.36 -31.38
CA PRO A 69 -2.72 -3.03 -32.19
C PRO A 69 -1.88 -2.08 -33.05
N GLU A 70 -2.47 -1.02 -33.58
CA GLU A 70 -1.78 -0.02 -34.41
C GLU A 70 -0.72 0.74 -33.60
N SER A 71 -1.09 1.20 -32.39
CA SER A 71 -0.17 1.89 -31.50
C SER A 71 0.94 0.95 -31.03
N LEU A 72 0.61 -0.30 -30.74
CA LEU A 72 1.59 -1.30 -30.31
C LEU A 72 2.57 -1.63 -31.44
N SER A 73 2.09 -1.79 -32.70
CA SER A 73 2.92 -2.02 -33.87
C SER A 73 3.82 -0.81 -34.18
N ALA A 74 3.33 0.41 -33.98
CA ALA A 74 4.14 1.62 -34.14
C ALA A 74 5.28 1.67 -33.10
N LEU A 75 5.00 1.33 -31.84
CA LEU A 75 6.01 1.23 -30.78
C LEU A 75 7.02 0.10 -31.07
N ASP A 76 6.54 -1.04 -31.56
CA ASP A 76 7.38 -2.18 -31.88
C ASP A 76 8.35 -1.88 -33.05
N SER A 77 7.89 -1.19 -34.08
CA SER A 77 8.73 -0.76 -35.18
C SER A 77 9.89 0.10 -34.71
N LEU A 78 9.63 1.05 -33.81
CA LEU A 78 10.65 1.89 -33.20
C LEU A 78 11.55 1.09 -32.24
N ASN A 79 10.93 0.25 -31.42
CA ASN A 79 11.62 -0.57 -30.44
C ASN A 79 12.60 -1.56 -31.08
N THR A 80 12.23 -2.15 -32.20
CA THR A 80 13.05 -3.08 -32.98
C THR A 80 14.19 -2.34 -33.70
N ALA A 81 13.91 -1.19 -34.31
CA ALA A 81 14.91 -0.37 -34.99
C ALA A 81 16.02 0.11 -34.04
N GLU A 82 15.66 0.43 -32.80
CA GLU A 82 16.55 0.94 -31.76
C GLU A 82 16.87 -0.12 -30.67
N HIS A 83 16.81 -1.40 -31.04
CA HIS A 83 17.25 -2.54 -30.21
C HIS A 83 16.64 -2.63 -28.82
N GLY A 84 15.42 -2.14 -28.59
CA GLY A 84 14.73 -2.20 -27.30
C GLY A 84 14.56 -0.83 -26.62
N LEU A 85 14.55 0.25 -27.39
CA LEU A 85 14.42 1.62 -26.86
C LEU A 85 13.20 1.81 -25.97
N VAL A 86 12.02 1.33 -26.40
CA VAL A 86 10.77 1.48 -25.64
C VAL A 86 10.79 0.65 -24.37
N GLU A 87 11.29 -0.58 -24.45
CA GLU A 87 11.49 -1.46 -23.29
C GLU A 87 12.43 -0.79 -22.28
N SER A 88 13.61 -0.33 -22.75
CA SER A 88 14.62 0.37 -21.96
C SER A 88 14.02 1.60 -21.24
N TYR A 89 13.31 2.44 -21.98
CA TYR A 89 12.63 3.59 -21.41
C TYR A 89 11.65 3.21 -20.29
N ILE A 90 10.81 2.20 -20.53
CA ILE A 90 9.84 1.76 -19.51
C ILE A 90 10.55 1.31 -18.24
N TYR A 91 11.61 0.50 -18.35
CA TYR A 91 12.30 -0.01 -17.15
C TYR A 91 13.14 1.05 -16.44
N HIS A 92 13.80 1.94 -17.19
CA HIS A 92 14.49 3.08 -16.58
C HIS A 92 13.51 4.06 -15.93
N ARG A 93 12.36 4.30 -16.56
CA ARG A 93 11.31 5.13 -15.98
C ARG A 93 10.73 4.51 -14.71
N LEU A 94 10.51 3.20 -14.71
CA LEU A 94 10.09 2.46 -13.50
C LEU A 94 11.15 2.55 -12.40
N LYS A 95 12.44 2.39 -12.75
CA LYS A 95 13.55 2.55 -11.81
C LYS A 95 13.52 3.96 -11.20
N HIS A 96 13.45 4.97 -12.04
CA HIS A 96 13.44 6.36 -11.62
C HIS A 96 12.22 6.72 -10.77
N ASP A 97 11.01 6.42 -11.26
CA ASP A 97 9.76 6.91 -10.67
C ASP A 97 9.29 6.11 -9.44
N LYS A 98 9.64 4.82 -9.35
CA LYS A 98 9.13 3.96 -8.27
C LYS A 98 10.21 3.45 -7.34
N TRP A 99 11.23 2.84 -7.90
CA TRP A 99 12.28 2.26 -7.06
C TRP A 99 13.14 3.34 -6.44
N GLY A 100 13.38 4.44 -7.14
CA GLY A 100 14.10 5.59 -6.59
C GLY A 100 13.44 6.11 -5.32
N SER A 101 12.14 6.38 -5.36
CA SER A 101 11.40 6.88 -4.19
C SER A 101 11.30 5.86 -3.07
N LEU A 102 11.01 4.60 -3.40
CA LEU A 102 10.94 3.54 -2.38
C LEU A 102 12.30 3.31 -1.71
N ILE A 103 13.39 3.38 -2.48
CA ILE A 103 14.75 3.28 -1.96
C ILE A 103 15.05 4.49 -1.09
N ALA A 104 14.79 5.70 -1.58
CA ALA A 104 15.00 6.93 -0.83
C ALA A 104 14.18 6.95 0.48
N ALA A 105 12.92 6.53 0.44
CA ALA A 105 12.09 6.42 1.65
C ALA A 105 12.63 5.35 2.60
N ARG A 106 13.04 4.17 2.10
CA ARG A 106 13.66 3.11 2.90
C ARG A 106 14.94 3.58 3.57
N ASP A 107 15.82 4.19 2.82
CA ASP A 107 17.13 4.64 3.31
C ASP A 107 16.93 5.76 4.33
N TYR A 108 16.03 6.71 4.05
CA TYR A 108 15.64 7.74 4.99
C TYR A 108 15.09 7.16 6.32
N ILE A 109 14.16 6.19 6.27
CA ILE A 109 13.61 5.53 7.46
C ILE A 109 14.71 4.79 8.25
N ASN A 110 15.59 4.06 7.55
CA ASN A 110 16.62 3.24 8.17
C ASN A 110 17.75 4.05 8.79
N GLU A 111 18.13 5.16 8.17
CA GLU A 111 19.25 6.01 8.57
C GLU A 111 18.86 7.10 9.57
N SER A 112 17.57 7.51 9.60
CA SER A 112 17.12 8.57 10.50
C SER A 112 17.18 8.12 11.97
N ALA A 113 17.78 8.93 12.82
CA ALA A 113 17.54 8.88 14.26
C ALA A 113 16.19 9.56 14.60
N VAL A 114 15.70 9.36 15.82
CA VAL A 114 14.41 9.95 16.25
C VAL A 114 14.38 11.47 16.09
N GLY A 115 15.49 12.16 16.36
CA GLY A 115 15.58 13.60 16.24
C GLY A 115 15.68 14.12 14.80
N ASP A 116 16.03 13.24 13.84
CA ASP A 116 16.24 13.60 12.44
C ASP A 116 15.06 13.20 11.55
N PHE A 117 14.15 12.36 12.05
CA PHE A 117 12.99 11.92 11.29
C PHE A 117 11.90 12.98 11.24
N SER A 118 11.38 13.27 10.04
CA SER A 118 10.22 14.10 9.80
C SER A 118 9.15 13.32 9.01
N PHE A 119 7.91 13.33 9.50
CA PHE A 119 6.78 12.74 8.77
C PHE A 119 6.52 13.46 7.46
N GLU A 120 6.69 14.79 7.41
CA GLU A 120 6.56 15.58 6.18
C GLU A 120 7.55 15.10 5.12
N ARG A 121 8.83 14.94 5.50
CA ARG A 121 9.86 14.44 4.59
C ARG A 121 9.59 13.00 4.12
N TYR A 122 9.12 12.14 5.01
CA TYR A 122 8.66 10.80 4.65
C TYR A 122 7.55 10.86 3.59
N MET A 123 6.54 11.71 3.81
CA MET A 123 5.43 11.87 2.87
C MET A 123 5.89 12.47 1.52
N GLU A 124 6.81 13.43 1.52
CA GLU A 124 7.42 13.96 0.29
C GLU A 124 8.09 12.85 -0.52
N LEU A 125 9.00 12.08 0.10
CA LEU A 125 9.68 10.97 -0.55
C LEU A 125 8.72 9.91 -1.12
N THR A 126 7.55 9.77 -0.53
CA THR A 126 6.54 8.80 -0.96
C THR A 126 5.55 9.35 -2.01
N THR A 127 5.46 10.68 -2.15
CA THR A 127 4.51 11.35 -3.06
C THR A 127 5.14 11.99 -4.29
N GLU A 128 6.41 12.37 -4.23
CA GLU A 128 7.08 13.16 -5.27
C GLU A 128 7.27 12.45 -6.61
N VAL A 129 7.18 11.12 -6.67
CA VAL A 129 7.55 10.40 -7.87
C VAL A 129 6.38 9.71 -8.56
N GLY A 130 5.99 10.29 -9.69
CA GLY A 130 5.10 9.65 -10.66
C GLY A 130 3.61 9.64 -10.32
N GLY A 131 3.14 10.42 -9.36
CA GLY A 131 1.71 10.54 -9.03
C GLY A 131 1.08 9.25 -8.51
N LEU A 132 1.87 8.36 -7.97
CA LEU A 132 1.46 7.10 -7.35
C LEU A 132 1.48 7.28 -5.84
N GLN A 133 0.40 7.83 -5.34
CA GLN A 133 0.07 7.77 -3.93
C GLN A 133 -0.16 6.30 -3.58
N ASP A 134 0.79 5.70 -2.89
CA ASP A 134 0.62 4.34 -2.40
C ASP A 134 -0.05 4.44 -1.03
N ASP A 135 -1.36 4.11 -0.98
CA ASP A 135 -2.10 4.05 0.29
C ASP A 135 -1.34 3.20 1.31
N ALA A 136 -0.58 2.18 0.87
CA ALA A 136 0.20 1.32 1.74
C ALA A 136 1.30 2.05 2.52
N LEU A 137 1.93 3.08 1.94
CA LEU A 137 2.94 3.86 2.65
C LEU A 137 2.31 4.70 3.77
N LEU A 138 1.14 5.26 3.51
CA LEU A 138 0.37 5.95 4.54
C LEU A 138 -0.17 4.95 5.58
N GLU A 139 -0.68 3.78 5.16
CA GLU A 139 -1.11 2.71 6.09
C GLU A 139 0.02 2.30 7.05
N ILE A 140 1.25 2.14 6.55
CA ILE A 140 2.43 1.81 7.36
C ILE A 140 2.70 2.91 8.41
N ALA A 141 2.64 4.17 7.99
CA ALA A 141 2.85 5.29 8.90
C ALA A 141 1.75 5.37 9.97
N VAL A 142 0.49 5.21 9.60
CA VAL A 142 -0.64 5.20 10.54
C VAL A 142 -0.51 4.05 11.53
N TYR A 143 -0.22 2.84 11.04
CA TYR A 143 -0.01 1.67 11.88
C TYR A 143 1.14 1.89 12.88
N ALA A 144 2.31 2.35 12.41
CA ALA A 144 3.47 2.58 13.25
C ALA A 144 3.18 3.54 14.41
N LEU A 145 2.48 4.64 14.12
CA LEU A 145 2.10 5.61 15.13
C LEU A 145 1.09 5.04 16.14
N PHE A 146 0.02 4.43 15.66
CA PHE A 146 -1.06 3.94 16.51
C PHE A 146 -0.60 2.80 17.40
N ASN A 147 0.19 1.87 16.86
CA ASN A 147 0.74 0.76 17.65
C ASN A 147 1.71 1.26 18.70
N SER A 148 2.58 2.20 18.37
CA SER A 148 3.51 2.80 19.34
C SER A 148 2.80 3.51 20.49
N ILE A 149 1.69 4.20 20.21
CA ILE A 149 0.89 4.84 21.24
C ILE A 149 0.21 3.77 22.13
N ALA A 150 -0.41 2.74 21.53
CA ALA A 150 -1.07 1.68 22.27
C ALA A 150 -0.09 0.93 23.19
N GLU A 151 1.11 0.62 22.70
CA GLU A 151 2.19 0.02 23.49
C GLU A 151 2.62 0.94 24.64
N ALA A 152 2.88 2.22 24.37
CA ALA A 152 3.40 3.16 25.37
C ALA A 152 2.43 3.45 26.51
N VAL A 153 1.12 3.33 26.28
CA VAL A 153 0.09 3.50 27.32
C VAL A 153 -0.34 2.17 27.93
N GLU A 154 0.26 1.04 27.50
CA GLU A 154 -0.08 -0.31 27.94
C GLU A 154 -1.59 -0.58 27.85
N ALA A 155 -2.17 -0.20 26.68
CA ALA A 155 -3.61 -0.27 26.46
C ALA A 155 -4.13 -1.71 26.55
N LYS A 156 -5.27 -1.88 27.24
CA LYS A 156 -5.95 -3.18 27.36
C LYS A 156 -7.40 -3.09 26.91
N ALA A 157 -7.88 -4.15 26.29
CA ALA A 157 -9.29 -4.36 26.05
C ALA A 157 -9.86 -5.30 27.12
N LYS A 158 -11.03 -4.96 27.65
CA LYS A 158 -11.73 -5.74 28.66
C LYS A 158 -13.12 -6.10 28.19
N LEU A 159 -13.46 -7.38 28.29
CA LEU A 159 -14.84 -7.87 28.18
C LEU A 159 -15.34 -8.22 29.59
N GLU A 160 -16.54 -7.79 29.96
CA GLU A 160 -17.12 -8.02 31.27
C GLU A 160 -18.60 -8.40 31.15
N ILE A 161 -19.01 -9.44 31.87
CA ILE A 161 -20.41 -9.80 32.05
C ILE A 161 -20.95 -9.06 33.26
N GLU A 162 -21.77 -8.02 33.07
CA GLU A 162 -22.28 -7.16 34.14
C GLU A 162 -23.29 -7.88 35.07
N SER A 163 -24.04 -8.84 34.53
CA SER A 163 -25.09 -9.54 35.26
C SER A 163 -24.95 -11.05 35.08
N PRO A 164 -23.98 -11.68 35.72
CA PRO A 164 -23.75 -13.11 35.60
C PRO A 164 -24.89 -13.91 36.21
N ASP A 165 -25.49 -14.83 35.44
CA ASP A 165 -26.41 -15.86 35.93
C ASP A 165 -25.67 -17.19 35.96
N GLU A 166 -25.51 -17.77 37.15
CA GLU A 166 -24.71 -18.98 37.35
C GLU A 166 -25.27 -20.18 36.52
N GLY A 167 -26.59 -20.27 36.33
CA GLY A 167 -27.22 -21.33 35.53
C GLY A 167 -26.83 -21.17 34.06
N ILE A 168 -26.98 -19.95 33.52
CA ILE A 168 -26.58 -19.65 32.12
C ILE A 168 -25.08 -19.85 31.90
N LEU A 169 -24.25 -19.39 32.81
CA LEU A 169 -22.80 -19.54 32.71
C LEU A 169 -22.38 -21.02 32.72
N THR A 170 -23.07 -21.84 33.48
CA THR A 170 -22.81 -23.29 33.57
C THR A 170 -23.33 -24.01 32.33
N ASP A 171 -24.61 -23.79 31.96
CA ASP A 171 -25.28 -24.51 30.86
C ASP A 171 -24.67 -24.13 29.48
N PHE A 172 -24.10 -22.95 29.34
CA PHE A 172 -23.47 -22.44 28.11
C PHE A 172 -21.95 -22.21 28.24
N SER A 173 -21.28 -22.89 29.16
CA SER A 173 -19.85 -22.70 29.44
C SER A 173 -18.98 -22.90 28.19
N GLU A 174 -19.26 -23.90 27.34
CA GLU A 174 -18.54 -24.14 26.10
C GLU A 174 -18.68 -22.96 25.11
N PHE A 175 -19.90 -22.41 24.98
CA PHE A 175 -20.13 -21.23 24.13
C PHE A 175 -19.39 -20.03 24.68
N ILE A 176 -19.48 -19.78 25.99
CA ILE A 176 -18.83 -18.63 26.65
C ILE A 176 -17.32 -18.70 26.50
N THR A 177 -16.73 -19.87 26.71
CA THR A 177 -15.30 -20.09 26.57
C THR A 177 -14.86 -19.93 25.08
N THR A 178 -15.59 -20.57 24.17
CA THR A 178 -15.18 -20.60 22.75
C THR A 178 -15.44 -19.26 22.03
N PHE A 179 -16.57 -18.63 22.31
CA PHE A 179 -17.01 -17.42 21.60
C PHE A 179 -16.55 -16.12 22.31
N MET A 180 -16.63 -16.07 23.66
CA MET A 180 -16.27 -14.88 24.42
C MET A 180 -14.81 -14.88 24.91
N GLY A 181 -14.13 -16.04 24.88
CA GLY A 181 -12.78 -16.19 25.37
C GLY A 181 -12.67 -16.14 26.90
N LEU A 182 -13.78 -16.29 27.63
CA LEU A 182 -13.82 -16.33 29.09
C LEU A 182 -13.50 -17.73 29.58
N GLU A 183 -12.65 -17.88 30.60
CA GLU A 183 -12.44 -19.17 31.22
C GLU A 183 -13.67 -19.58 32.06
N GLU A 184 -13.80 -20.89 32.33
CA GLU A 184 -14.96 -21.43 33.08
C GLU A 184 -15.06 -20.79 34.47
N GLY A 185 -16.19 -20.18 34.73
CA GLY A 185 -16.46 -19.48 36.02
C GLY A 185 -15.96 -18.03 36.06
N GLU A 186 -15.29 -17.56 35.02
CA GLU A 186 -14.88 -16.17 34.94
C GLU A 186 -15.94 -15.28 34.28
N THR A 187 -16.04 -14.05 34.76
CA THR A 187 -16.96 -13.03 34.22
C THR A 187 -16.24 -11.89 33.52
N THR A 188 -14.90 -11.93 33.48
CA THR A 188 -14.07 -10.89 32.88
C THR A 188 -12.93 -11.51 32.08
N PHE A 189 -12.66 -10.91 30.94
CA PHE A 189 -11.50 -11.23 30.11
C PHE A 189 -10.75 -9.92 29.79
N GLU A 190 -9.45 -9.93 29.98
CA GLU A 190 -8.58 -8.81 29.60
C GLU A 190 -7.54 -9.29 28.59
N THR A 191 -7.29 -8.50 27.56
CA THR A 191 -6.20 -8.72 26.60
C THR A 191 -5.47 -7.41 26.34
N ILE A 192 -4.20 -7.50 25.99
CA ILE A 192 -3.45 -6.34 25.48
C ILE A 192 -4.11 -5.89 24.17
N VAL A 193 -4.20 -4.59 23.97
CA VAL A 193 -4.65 -4.04 22.69
C VAL A 193 -3.68 -4.45 21.61
N ASP A 194 -4.19 -5.13 20.61
CA ASP A 194 -3.47 -5.55 19.41
C ASP A 194 -3.98 -4.77 18.21
N ILE A 195 -3.06 -4.17 17.48
CA ILE A 195 -3.31 -3.41 16.25
C ILE A 195 -2.55 -4.12 15.14
N HIS A 196 -3.26 -4.54 14.11
CA HIS A 196 -2.66 -5.27 13.00
C HIS A 196 -3.03 -4.61 11.67
N ARG A 197 -2.04 -4.45 10.82
CA ARG A 197 -2.25 -4.01 9.45
C ARG A 197 -2.67 -5.21 8.60
N ALA A 198 -3.75 -5.04 7.82
CA ALA A 198 -4.14 -6.04 6.86
C ALA A 198 -3.06 -6.16 5.78
N GLY A 199 -2.16 -7.12 5.95
CA GLY A 199 -1.09 -7.40 4.99
C GLY A 199 -1.66 -7.88 3.64
N GLN A 200 -0.88 -7.78 2.59
CA GLN A 200 -1.32 -8.08 1.21
C GLN A 200 -1.88 -9.50 1.00
N ALA A 201 -1.61 -10.45 1.89
CA ALA A 201 -2.09 -11.83 1.78
C ALA A 201 -3.59 -11.98 2.15
N THR A 202 -4.15 -11.07 2.94
CA THR A 202 -5.50 -11.14 3.51
C THR A 202 -6.54 -10.31 2.74
N TYR A 203 -6.14 -9.46 1.83
CA TYR A 203 -7.01 -8.45 1.17
C TYR A 203 -8.22 -8.95 0.40
N ALA A 204 -8.23 -10.20 -0.04
CA ALA A 204 -9.39 -10.74 -0.77
C ALA A 204 -10.60 -10.99 0.13
N ALA A 205 -10.39 -11.09 1.44
CA ALA A 205 -11.40 -11.43 2.44
C ALA A 205 -11.89 -10.20 3.24
N ASP A 206 -11.04 -9.18 3.45
CA ASP A 206 -11.28 -8.13 4.45
C ASP A 206 -12.02 -6.88 3.95
N LYS A 207 -12.60 -6.93 2.75
CA LYS A 207 -13.53 -5.90 2.20
C LYS A 207 -13.12 -4.43 2.45
N GLY A 208 -11.83 -4.14 2.35
CA GLY A 208 -11.31 -2.77 2.37
C GLY A 208 -10.93 -2.22 3.73
N VAL A 209 -10.77 -3.03 4.76
CA VAL A 209 -10.17 -2.63 6.04
C VAL A 209 -8.65 -2.67 5.90
N ASP A 210 -7.97 -1.57 6.25
CA ASP A 210 -6.52 -1.46 6.11
C ASP A 210 -5.80 -1.78 7.44
N ILE A 211 -6.40 -1.38 8.58
CA ILE A 211 -5.86 -1.69 9.93
C ILE A 211 -7.01 -2.15 10.82
N GLY A 212 -6.84 -3.30 11.46
CA GLY A 212 -7.77 -3.88 12.41
C GLY A 212 -7.29 -3.77 13.85
N THR A 213 -8.22 -3.89 14.79
CA THR A 213 -7.92 -3.96 16.22
C THR A 213 -8.72 -5.07 16.88
N ASN A 214 -8.18 -5.65 17.96
CA ASN A 214 -8.89 -6.66 18.76
C ASN A 214 -10.00 -6.10 19.67
N PHE A 215 -10.25 -4.79 19.62
CA PHE A 215 -11.33 -4.12 20.36
C PHE A 215 -12.43 -3.53 19.46
N GLY A 216 -12.47 -3.94 18.19
CA GLY A 216 -13.59 -3.65 17.27
C GLY A 216 -13.52 -2.31 16.54
N THR A 217 -12.47 -1.52 16.69
CA THR A 217 -12.23 -0.34 15.86
C THR A 217 -11.43 -0.74 14.62
N MET A 218 -11.84 -0.24 13.46
CA MET A 218 -11.12 -0.43 12.21
C MET A 218 -10.69 0.91 11.62
N VAL A 219 -9.55 0.90 10.93
CA VAL A 219 -9.03 2.10 10.28
C VAL A 219 -9.04 1.86 8.78
N GLN A 220 -9.60 2.79 8.06
CA GLN A 220 -9.53 2.86 6.61
C GLN A 220 -8.64 4.02 6.21
N VAL A 221 -7.63 3.73 5.39
CA VAL A 221 -6.65 4.70 4.93
C VAL A 221 -6.88 4.99 3.45
N LYS A 222 -7.08 6.26 3.11
CA LYS A 222 -7.26 6.72 1.72
C LYS A 222 -6.47 8.01 1.51
N TYR A 223 -5.44 7.95 0.71
CA TYR A 223 -4.67 9.16 0.37
C TYR A 223 -5.39 10.01 -0.69
N VAL A 224 -6.63 10.40 -0.39
CA VAL A 224 -7.47 11.27 -1.23
C VAL A 224 -8.15 12.34 -0.37
N SER A 225 -8.68 13.37 -1.00
CA SER A 225 -9.62 14.29 -0.33
C SER A 225 -10.92 13.55 -0.06
N LEU A 226 -11.34 13.53 1.19
CA LEU A 226 -12.55 12.83 1.60
C LEU A 226 -13.78 13.69 1.29
N THR A 227 -14.58 13.22 0.34
CA THR A 227 -15.88 13.80 -0.01
C THR A 227 -17.00 13.04 0.68
N ARG A 228 -18.20 13.60 0.66
CA ARG A 228 -19.40 12.90 1.18
C ARG A 228 -19.71 11.61 0.42
N GLU A 229 -19.47 11.59 -0.89
CA GLU A 229 -19.66 10.37 -1.72
C GLU A 229 -18.71 9.27 -1.27
N THR A 230 -17.41 9.57 -1.14
CA THR A 230 -16.41 8.61 -0.67
C THR A 230 -16.70 8.12 0.75
N LEU A 231 -17.21 8.99 1.63
CA LEU A 231 -17.59 8.62 2.98
C LEU A 231 -18.76 7.64 2.98
N ASN A 232 -19.79 7.91 2.18
CA ASN A 232 -20.95 7.02 2.05
C ASN A 232 -20.52 5.66 1.49
N ASP A 233 -19.65 5.62 0.50
CA ASP A 233 -19.08 4.39 -0.06
C ASP A 233 -18.36 3.55 1.00
N ILE A 234 -17.59 4.19 1.87
CA ILE A 234 -16.92 3.54 2.99
C ILE A 234 -17.95 2.93 3.96
N GLU A 235 -18.99 3.66 4.30
CA GLU A 235 -20.02 3.18 5.21
C GLU A 235 -20.85 2.01 4.62
N GLU A 236 -21.26 2.11 3.37
CA GLU A 236 -22.07 1.10 2.70
C GLU A 236 -21.30 -0.21 2.50
N ASN A 237 -19.99 -0.12 2.26
CA ASN A 237 -19.14 -1.28 2.01
C ASN A 237 -18.49 -1.88 3.27
N SER A 238 -18.64 -1.25 4.42
CA SER A 238 -18.11 -1.72 5.70
C SER A 238 -19.12 -2.51 6.50
N TYR A 239 -18.64 -3.59 7.14
CA TYR A 239 -19.45 -4.43 8.06
C TYR A 239 -19.17 -4.14 9.54
N VAL A 240 -18.44 -3.08 9.83
CA VAL A 240 -17.91 -2.76 11.16
C VAL A 240 -18.65 -1.55 11.72
N ASP A 241 -18.88 -1.55 13.03
CA ASP A 241 -19.64 -0.49 13.71
C ASP A 241 -18.77 0.72 14.13
N ARG A 242 -17.43 0.60 14.06
CA ARG A 242 -16.51 1.67 14.44
C ARG A 242 -15.39 1.80 13.41
N ILE A 243 -15.52 2.82 12.59
CA ILE A 243 -14.56 3.12 11.53
C ILE A 243 -13.88 4.45 11.84
N LEU A 244 -12.55 4.46 11.79
CA LEU A 244 -11.74 5.66 11.71
C LEU A 244 -11.25 5.79 10.28
N VAL A 245 -11.49 6.93 9.65
CA VAL A 245 -11.01 7.21 8.29
C VAL A 245 -9.78 8.10 8.35
N VAL A 246 -8.70 7.66 7.75
CA VAL A 246 -7.49 8.47 7.56
C VAL A 246 -7.43 8.91 6.11
N CYS A 247 -7.30 10.21 5.87
CA CYS A 247 -7.33 10.78 4.51
C CYS A 247 -6.33 11.95 4.38
N ARG A 248 -6.07 12.36 3.14
CA ARG A 248 -5.19 13.50 2.88
C ARG A 248 -5.77 14.77 3.49
N ASP A 249 -7.00 15.07 3.16
CA ASP A 249 -7.81 16.16 3.66
C ASP A 249 -9.31 15.79 3.58
N ALA A 250 -10.18 16.59 4.15
CA ALA A 250 -11.61 16.35 4.09
C ALA A 250 -12.38 17.69 3.94
N GLU A 251 -13.50 17.63 3.24
CA GLU A 251 -14.40 18.77 3.12
C GLU A 251 -14.96 19.16 4.50
N LYS A 252 -15.11 20.44 4.76
CA LYS A 252 -15.53 20.95 6.06
C LYS A 252 -16.89 20.41 6.50
N ASP A 253 -17.83 20.31 5.59
CA ASP A 253 -19.18 19.77 5.86
C ASP A 253 -19.14 18.26 6.15
N VAL A 254 -18.19 17.52 5.59
CA VAL A 254 -17.94 16.11 5.89
C VAL A 254 -17.44 15.97 7.33
N ILE A 255 -16.43 16.76 7.72
CA ILE A 255 -15.92 16.77 9.10
C ILE A 255 -17.03 17.15 10.09
N GLU A 256 -17.81 18.19 9.78
CA GLU A 256 -18.92 18.62 10.63
C GLU A 256 -20.02 17.56 10.76
N SER A 257 -20.31 16.80 9.71
CA SER A 257 -21.34 15.74 9.75
C SER A 257 -20.92 14.59 10.63
N VAL A 258 -19.66 14.17 10.56
CA VAL A 258 -19.09 13.11 11.43
C VAL A 258 -19.04 13.59 12.89
N SER A 259 -18.53 14.81 13.10
CA SER A 259 -18.41 15.39 14.46
C SER A 259 -19.76 15.57 15.16
N LYS A 260 -20.82 15.83 14.40
CA LYS A 260 -22.19 15.98 14.93
C LYS A 260 -22.99 14.66 14.93
N GLN A 261 -22.39 13.57 14.43
CA GLN A 261 -23.06 12.27 14.22
C GLN A 261 -24.36 12.37 13.40
N LEU A 262 -24.44 13.36 12.52
CA LEU A 262 -25.61 13.60 11.69
C LEU A 262 -25.53 12.76 10.41
N GLY A 263 -26.06 11.53 10.46
CA GLY A 263 -26.24 10.69 9.28
C GLY A 263 -25.06 9.80 8.90
N VAL A 264 -24.03 9.69 9.73
CA VAL A 264 -22.90 8.79 9.55
C VAL A 264 -22.75 7.96 10.82
N GLU A 265 -23.36 6.76 10.85
CA GLU A 265 -23.46 5.97 12.08
C GLU A 265 -22.18 5.18 12.40
N ARG A 266 -21.44 4.73 11.39
CA ARG A 266 -20.27 3.83 11.54
C ARG A 266 -18.95 4.57 11.60
N VAL A 267 -18.77 5.64 10.84
CA VAL A 267 -17.54 6.44 10.91
C VAL A 267 -17.58 7.30 12.17
N LYS A 268 -16.61 7.07 13.05
CA LYS A 268 -16.51 7.73 14.37
C LYS A 268 -15.53 8.89 14.38
N ALA A 269 -14.54 8.89 13.50
CA ALA A 269 -13.57 9.96 13.40
C ALA A 269 -12.95 10.02 12.00
N ILE A 270 -12.51 11.20 11.63
CA ILE A 270 -11.70 11.49 10.46
C ILE A 270 -10.37 12.05 10.96
N VAL A 271 -9.27 11.49 10.45
CA VAL A 271 -7.91 11.91 10.71
C VAL A 271 -7.29 12.38 9.40
N THR A 272 -6.77 13.57 9.37
CA THR A 272 -6.10 14.13 8.19
C THR A 272 -4.58 13.97 8.28
N ILE A 273 -3.88 14.17 7.16
CA ILE A 273 -2.40 14.24 7.15
C ILE A 273 -1.89 15.29 8.14
N ALA A 274 -2.56 16.45 8.25
CA ALA A 274 -2.19 17.51 9.19
C ALA A 274 -2.30 17.07 10.67
N ASP A 275 -3.30 16.23 10.98
CA ASP A 275 -3.41 15.63 12.32
C ASP A 275 -2.25 14.63 12.57
N LEU A 276 -1.95 13.80 11.57
CA LEU A 276 -0.81 12.87 11.67
C LEU A 276 0.51 13.60 11.83
N GLU A 277 0.78 14.66 11.08
CA GLU A 277 1.98 15.50 11.22
C GLU A 277 2.12 16.03 12.66
N THR A 278 1.02 16.51 13.22
CA THR A 278 1.00 17.00 14.60
C THR A 278 1.29 15.90 15.60
N TRP A 279 0.71 14.70 15.42
CA TRP A 279 0.92 13.56 16.30
C TRP A 279 2.33 12.97 16.17
N TYR A 280 2.87 12.87 14.96
CA TYR A 280 4.25 12.47 14.73
C TYR A 280 5.23 13.44 15.39
N ARG A 281 5.05 14.74 15.20
CA ARG A 281 5.88 15.76 15.83
C ARG A 281 5.83 15.64 17.35
N THR A 282 4.66 15.44 17.92
CA THR A 282 4.49 15.24 19.36
C THR A 282 5.20 13.98 19.83
N ALA A 283 5.06 12.86 19.12
CA ALA A 283 5.70 11.59 19.48
C ALA A 283 7.22 11.69 19.46
N LEU A 284 7.77 12.33 18.42
CA LEU A 284 9.23 12.43 18.24
C LEU A 284 9.88 13.47 19.17
N GLN A 285 9.22 14.60 19.42
CA GLN A 285 9.81 15.71 20.19
C GLN A 285 9.52 15.65 21.69
N ALA A 286 8.28 15.30 22.06
CA ALA A 286 7.89 15.28 23.48
C ALA A 286 8.14 13.93 24.15
N TYR A 287 8.18 12.85 23.39
CA TYR A 287 8.32 11.49 23.92
C TYR A 287 9.33 10.63 23.12
N PRO A 288 10.56 11.12 22.86
CA PRO A 288 11.51 10.45 21.97
C PRO A 288 11.77 8.99 22.35
N ASP A 289 12.04 8.71 23.61
CA ASP A 289 12.36 7.35 24.09
C ASP A 289 11.13 6.45 24.19
N ARG A 290 9.97 7.00 24.55
CA ARG A 290 8.76 6.21 24.80
C ARG A 290 7.92 5.96 23.56
N LEU A 291 7.92 6.90 22.62
CA LEU A 291 7.15 6.84 21.38
C LEU A 291 8.03 6.89 20.14
N GLY A 292 9.05 7.75 20.12
CA GLY A 292 9.88 7.97 18.93
C GLY A 292 10.63 6.71 18.50
N GLU A 293 11.34 6.04 19.40
CA GLU A 293 12.07 4.80 19.10
C GLU A 293 11.14 3.64 18.69
N PRO A 294 10.05 3.34 19.44
CA PRO A 294 9.06 2.33 18.99
C PRO A 294 8.45 2.66 17.62
N LEU A 295 8.11 3.91 17.37
CA LEU A 295 7.51 4.37 16.12
C LEU A 295 8.45 4.09 14.94
N LEU A 296 9.71 4.48 15.01
CA LEU A 296 10.68 4.21 13.95
C LEU A 296 10.97 2.71 13.79
N ARG A 297 10.95 1.95 14.87
CA ARG A 297 11.08 0.49 14.82
C ARG A 297 9.92 -0.14 14.05
N HIS A 298 8.67 0.23 14.35
CA HIS A 298 7.49 -0.26 13.64
C HIS A 298 7.49 0.18 12.18
N LEU A 299 7.81 1.44 11.92
CA LEU A 299 7.89 1.98 10.56
C LEU A 299 8.90 1.20 9.71
N ARG A 300 10.10 0.92 10.23
CA ARG A 300 11.14 0.11 9.57
C ARG A 300 10.68 -1.32 9.32
N SER A 301 10.08 -1.95 10.33
CA SER A 301 9.63 -3.34 10.25
C SER A 301 8.57 -3.51 9.17
N GLU A 302 7.52 -2.69 9.22
CA GLU A 302 6.40 -2.75 8.28
C GLU A 302 6.81 -2.38 6.85
N PHE A 303 7.67 -1.35 6.71
CA PHE A 303 8.19 -0.97 5.41
C PHE A 303 9.00 -2.10 4.77
N ASN A 304 9.90 -2.71 5.53
CA ASN A 304 10.72 -3.82 5.05
C ASN A 304 9.88 -5.08 4.79
N GLU A 305 8.80 -5.31 5.52
CA GLU A 305 7.88 -6.42 5.25
C GLU A 305 7.07 -6.19 3.98
N GLU A 306 6.54 -4.99 3.79
CA GLU A 306 5.74 -4.63 2.61
C GLU A 306 6.56 -4.64 1.33
N TYR A 307 7.77 -4.08 1.40
CA TYR A 307 8.67 -3.89 0.25
C TYR A 307 9.92 -4.77 0.36
N ARG A 308 9.76 -6.04 0.68
CA ARG A 308 10.86 -7.03 0.67
C ARG A 308 11.56 -7.03 -0.70
N SER A 309 12.51 -6.14 -0.87
CA SER A 309 13.59 -6.37 -1.84
C SER A 309 14.51 -7.38 -1.17
N GLY A 310 14.70 -8.54 -1.81
CA GLY A 310 15.64 -9.55 -1.28
C GLY A 310 16.95 -8.91 -0.86
N ASP A 311 17.76 -9.59 -0.05
CA ASP A 311 19.04 -9.17 0.57
C ASP A 311 20.07 -8.49 -0.35
N THR A 312 19.70 -8.08 -1.54
CA THR A 312 20.56 -7.45 -2.54
C THR A 312 20.51 -5.93 -2.39
N LYS A 313 21.68 -5.33 -2.16
CA LYS A 313 21.91 -3.87 -2.21
C LYS A 313 21.56 -3.25 -3.58
N VAL A 314 21.31 -4.08 -4.59
CA VAL A 314 20.98 -3.68 -5.95
C VAL A 314 19.48 -3.91 -6.19
N PRO A 315 18.74 -2.87 -6.59
CA PRO A 315 17.32 -3.02 -6.93
C PRO A 315 17.12 -4.13 -7.97
N PRO A 316 16.08 -4.98 -7.84
CA PRO A 316 15.82 -6.04 -8.82
C PRO A 316 15.65 -5.55 -10.26
N VAL A 317 15.21 -4.29 -10.44
CA VAL A 317 15.10 -3.64 -11.75
C VAL A 317 16.46 -3.41 -12.39
N ASP A 318 17.51 -3.10 -11.63
CA ASP A 318 18.87 -2.94 -12.16
C ASP A 318 19.42 -4.25 -12.72
N ASN A 319 19.15 -5.35 -12.05
CA ASN A 319 19.51 -6.67 -12.57
C ASN A 319 18.83 -6.96 -13.90
N LEU A 320 17.53 -6.62 -14.03
CA LEU A 320 16.80 -6.80 -15.28
C LEU A 320 17.32 -5.90 -16.41
N ILE A 321 17.62 -4.63 -16.09
CA ILE A 321 18.21 -3.66 -17.03
C ILE A 321 19.55 -4.18 -17.55
N ALA A 322 20.43 -4.64 -16.65
CA ALA A 322 21.73 -5.18 -17.01
C ALA A 322 21.64 -6.47 -17.83
N GLU A 323 20.78 -7.43 -17.45
CA GLU A 323 20.58 -8.68 -18.16
C GLU A 323 20.10 -8.48 -19.60
N ARG A 324 19.26 -7.47 -19.83
CA ARG A 324 18.71 -7.15 -21.16
C ARG A 324 19.55 -6.10 -21.89
N ASN A 325 20.67 -5.68 -21.29
CA ASN A 325 21.61 -4.70 -21.86
C ASN A 325 20.95 -3.34 -22.18
N TYR A 326 19.95 -2.94 -21.40
CA TYR A 326 19.24 -1.68 -21.61
C TYR A 326 20.11 -0.45 -21.26
N ASP A 327 21.11 -0.58 -20.40
CA ASP A 327 22.09 0.49 -20.11
C ASP A 327 22.91 0.93 -21.35
N ALA A 328 23.02 0.08 -22.36
CA ALA A 328 23.68 0.43 -23.61
C ALA A 328 22.84 1.33 -24.52
N ILE A 329 21.53 1.46 -24.25
CA ILE A 329 20.60 2.21 -25.07
C ILE A 329 20.53 3.65 -24.58
N LYS A 330 20.84 4.60 -25.47
CA LYS A 330 20.77 6.03 -25.14
C LYS A 330 19.32 6.52 -25.25
N LEU A 331 18.77 6.92 -24.11
CA LEU A 331 17.48 7.58 -24.03
C LEU A 331 17.66 9.08 -24.32
N THR A 332 17.10 9.57 -25.42
CA THR A 332 17.26 10.97 -25.84
C THR A 332 15.94 11.55 -26.36
N GLY A 333 15.80 12.87 -26.35
CA GLY A 333 14.62 13.57 -26.82
C GLY A 333 13.38 13.23 -26.00
N ILE A 334 12.31 12.77 -26.61
CA ILE A 334 11.06 12.41 -25.90
C ILE A 334 11.21 11.19 -24.97
N TRP A 335 12.30 10.45 -25.08
CA TRP A 335 12.64 9.29 -24.25
C TRP A 335 13.63 9.64 -23.13
N GLU A 336 14.04 10.90 -23.04
CA GLU A 336 14.96 11.35 -21.98
C GLU A 336 14.23 11.28 -20.62
N ILE A 337 14.92 10.73 -19.64
CA ILE A 337 14.47 10.71 -18.26
C ILE A 337 15.28 11.79 -17.55
N GLU A 338 14.62 12.89 -17.23
CA GLU A 338 15.25 13.96 -16.46
C GLU A 338 15.72 13.37 -15.13
N ALA A 339 17.00 13.61 -14.81
CA ALA A 339 17.50 13.27 -13.48
C ALA A 339 16.65 14.02 -12.45
N ALA A 340 16.19 13.33 -11.40
CA ALA A 340 15.60 14.03 -10.27
C ALA A 340 16.62 15.08 -9.81
N ASP A 341 16.20 16.33 -9.69
CA ASP A 341 17.03 17.38 -9.11
C ASP A 341 17.48 16.89 -7.73
N ASP A 342 18.78 16.68 -7.60
CA ASP A 342 19.41 16.27 -6.34
C ASP A 342 19.15 17.42 -5.34
N PRO A 343 18.31 17.26 -4.33
CA PRO A 343 18.05 18.34 -3.39
C PRO A 343 19.32 18.55 -2.58
N ALA A 344 19.96 19.70 -2.84
CA ALA A 344 21.17 20.17 -2.16
C ALA A 344 20.96 20.39 -0.66
#